data_c119060135a1da4e5d6b42d3dc773d50
#
_entry.id   c119060135a1da4e5d6b42d3dc773d50
#
_cell.length_a   1.000
_cell.length_b   1.000
_cell.length_c   1.000
_cell.angle_alpha   90.00
_cell.angle_beta   90.00
_cell.angle_gamma   90.00
#
_symmetry.space_group_name_H-M   'P 1'
#
loop_
_entity.id
_entity.type
_entity.pdbx_description
1 polymer ?
#
loop_
_entity_poly.entity_id
_entity_poly.type
_entity_poly.pdbx_seq_one_letter_code
_entity_poly.pdbx_strand_id
1 'polypeptide(L)'
;MEPYTLLRILWAAFIGLGIIAAGVLTIASKGEPGIGFRIGYTYLSERARRRANRVSGIGTILTGVFLIILSPFLTFAWLVAVLLLGLGTTTLLAYLAAKREYELGELSEEAPKRPGRRIEPPNLKAYIVLQAMFLGIFVLSSTAGDVSRESTLILGGALILLLALTVLASRPLVFQLAPRFSGIMARKFAGALTLVSGLITAEIALTALGYEPGPLGAVLLPVISLGVIFYAAFIALRGAYEEGYR
;
A
#
# COMPACT_ATOMS: atom_id res chain seq x y z
N MET A 1 24.52 24.02 -0.21
CA MET A 1 23.58 22.89 -0.28
C MET A 1 23.03 22.84 -1.69
N GLU A 2 23.13 21.70 -2.36
CA GLU A 2 22.51 21.55 -3.68
C GLU A 2 20.99 21.75 -3.57
N PRO A 3 20.35 22.45 -4.52
CA PRO A 3 18.91 22.78 -4.43
C PRO A 3 18.04 21.52 -4.29
N TYR A 4 18.46 20.42 -4.89
CA TYR A 4 17.78 19.12 -4.78
C TYR A 4 17.85 18.50 -3.37
N THR A 5 18.89 18.79 -2.59
CA THR A 5 19.01 18.30 -1.21
C THR A 5 17.98 18.94 -0.30
N LEU A 6 17.77 20.26 -0.42
CA LEU A 6 16.74 20.96 0.35
C LEU A 6 15.32 20.46 0.02
N LEU A 7 15.03 20.32 -1.28
CA LEU A 7 13.73 19.83 -1.74
C LEU A 7 13.44 18.40 -1.20
N ARG A 8 14.45 17.53 -1.21
CA ARG A 8 14.35 16.17 -0.66
C ARG A 8 14.05 16.17 0.83
N ILE A 9 14.74 17.02 1.61
CA ILE A 9 14.53 17.15 3.06
C ILE A 9 13.11 17.67 3.34
N LEU A 10 12.66 18.69 2.62
CA LEU A 10 11.31 19.25 2.76
C LEU A 10 10.23 18.21 2.42
N TRP A 11 10.43 17.45 1.34
CA TRP A 11 9.53 16.36 0.94
C TRP A 11 9.46 15.29 2.03
N ALA A 12 10.61 14.83 2.53
CA ALA A 12 10.69 13.82 3.57
C ALA A 12 10.07 14.30 4.90
N ALA A 13 10.27 15.58 5.25
CA ALA A 13 9.65 16.18 6.42
C ALA A 13 8.12 16.23 6.29
N PHE A 14 7.60 16.68 5.15
CA PHE A 14 6.16 16.75 4.90
C PHE A 14 5.51 15.36 4.95
N ILE A 15 6.05 14.39 4.21
CA ILE A 15 5.53 13.02 4.20
C ILE A 15 5.71 12.36 5.57
N GLY A 16 6.89 12.52 6.20
CA GLY A 16 7.18 11.94 7.51
C GLY A 16 6.24 12.45 8.60
N LEU A 17 5.96 13.75 8.64
CA LEU A 17 4.97 14.34 9.56
C LEU A 17 3.56 13.81 9.31
N GLY A 18 3.15 13.68 8.04
CA GLY A 18 1.87 13.07 7.68
C GLY A 18 1.73 11.63 8.17
N ILE A 19 2.81 10.83 8.02
CA ILE A 19 2.86 9.45 8.50
C ILE A 19 2.84 9.39 10.03
N ILE A 20 3.58 10.27 10.73
CA ILE A 20 3.54 10.37 12.19
C ILE A 20 2.12 10.68 12.66
N ALA A 21 1.46 11.67 12.05
CA ALA A 21 0.08 12.02 12.37
C ALA A 21 -0.87 10.84 12.15
N ALA A 22 -0.75 10.11 11.03
CA ALA A 22 -1.53 8.91 10.77
C ALA A 22 -1.29 7.82 11.82
N GLY A 23 -0.04 7.63 12.27
CA GLY A 23 0.30 6.69 13.34
C GLY A 23 -0.33 7.07 14.69
N VAL A 24 -0.31 8.34 15.06
CA VAL A 24 -0.96 8.87 16.27
C VAL A 24 -2.47 8.64 16.21
N LEU A 25 -3.12 8.96 15.09
CA LEU A 25 -4.54 8.71 14.88
C LEU A 25 -4.88 7.22 14.97
N THR A 26 -4.00 6.35 14.44
CA THR A 26 -4.17 4.89 14.53
C THR A 26 -4.16 4.41 15.98
N ILE A 27 -3.24 4.92 16.82
CA ILE A 27 -3.20 4.58 18.25
C ILE A 27 -4.43 5.10 18.99
N ALA A 28 -4.83 6.34 18.69
CA ALA A 28 -5.97 7.01 19.34
C ALA A 28 -7.32 6.39 18.94
N SER A 29 -7.39 5.66 17.83
CA SER A 29 -8.61 5.06 17.33
C SER A 29 -9.18 4.01 18.30
N LYS A 30 -10.36 4.29 18.84
CA LYS A 30 -11.14 3.39 19.71
C LYS A 30 -11.96 2.38 18.92
N GLY A 31 -11.77 2.28 17.62
CA GLY A 31 -12.54 1.41 16.73
C GLY A 31 -13.50 2.15 15.82
N GLU A 32 -13.32 3.46 15.72
CA GLU A 32 -14.07 4.31 14.80
C GLU A 32 -13.88 3.82 13.36
N PRO A 33 -14.96 3.87 12.55
CA PRO A 33 -14.89 3.45 11.17
C PRO A 33 -13.88 4.33 10.41
N GLY A 34 -13.00 3.71 9.59
CA GLY A 34 -12.04 4.41 8.73
C GLY A 34 -10.69 4.76 9.34
N ILE A 35 -10.51 4.65 10.65
CA ILE A 35 -9.24 4.91 11.33
C ILE A 35 -8.73 3.64 12.00
N GLY A 36 -7.44 3.31 11.80
CA GLY A 36 -6.77 2.20 12.44
C GLY A 36 -6.54 1.00 11.52
N PHE A 37 -5.78 0.04 12.05
CA PHE A 37 -5.42 -1.20 11.35
C PHE A 37 -6.61 -2.17 11.33
N ARG A 38 -7.06 -2.56 10.14
CA ARG A 38 -8.24 -3.41 9.95
C ARG A 38 -7.98 -4.47 8.91
N ILE A 39 -7.25 -5.50 9.29
CA ILE A 39 -6.97 -6.66 8.44
C ILE A 39 -7.15 -7.93 9.26
N GLY A 40 -7.89 -8.88 8.72
CA GLY A 40 -8.04 -10.22 9.28
C GLY A 40 -8.64 -10.25 10.68
N TYR A 41 -7.89 -10.72 11.65
CA TYR A 41 -8.33 -10.97 13.03
C TYR A 41 -8.84 -9.72 13.77
N THR A 42 -8.54 -8.50 13.29
CA THR A 42 -9.03 -7.26 13.89
C THR A 42 -10.54 -7.05 13.71
N TYR A 43 -11.16 -7.77 12.77
CA TYR A 43 -12.61 -7.77 12.60
C TYR A 43 -13.32 -8.76 13.53
N LEU A 44 -12.60 -9.75 14.03
CA LEU A 44 -13.14 -10.84 14.84
C LEU A 44 -13.09 -10.56 16.34
N SER A 45 -12.10 -9.76 16.79
CA SER A 45 -11.89 -9.46 18.21
C SER A 45 -11.51 -8.00 18.43
N GLU A 46 -12.16 -7.38 19.41
CA GLU A 46 -11.83 -6.01 19.81
C GLU A 46 -10.45 -5.91 20.47
N ARG A 47 -10.04 -6.93 21.24
CA ARG A 47 -8.69 -7.02 21.85
C ARG A 47 -7.63 -7.11 20.77
N ALA A 48 -7.81 -7.98 19.76
CA ALA A 48 -6.91 -8.10 18.62
C ALA A 48 -6.80 -6.77 17.85
N ARG A 49 -7.91 -6.05 17.66
CA ARG A 49 -7.93 -4.74 17.02
C ARG A 49 -7.14 -3.69 17.80
N ARG A 50 -7.36 -3.56 19.11
CA ARG A 50 -6.63 -2.61 19.95
C ARG A 50 -5.13 -2.88 19.94
N ARG A 51 -4.73 -4.15 20.01
CA ARG A 51 -3.32 -4.57 19.96
C ARG A 51 -2.70 -4.24 18.62
N ALA A 52 -3.37 -4.57 17.52
CA ALA A 52 -2.92 -4.25 16.17
C ALA A 52 -2.78 -2.75 15.94
N ASN A 53 -3.77 -1.93 16.36
CA ASN A 53 -3.70 -0.48 16.25
C ASN A 53 -2.52 0.11 17.00
N ARG A 54 -2.22 -0.40 18.18
CA ARG A 54 -1.05 0.06 18.95
C ARG A 54 0.26 -0.28 18.25
N VAL A 55 0.42 -1.52 17.77
CA VAL A 55 1.63 -1.95 17.04
C VAL A 55 1.77 -1.21 15.72
N SER A 56 0.68 -1.13 14.95
CA SER A 56 0.67 -0.40 13.67
C SER A 56 0.98 1.08 13.88
N GLY A 57 0.34 1.74 14.83
CA GLY A 57 0.54 3.16 15.06
C GLY A 57 1.98 3.49 15.50
N ILE A 58 2.56 2.70 16.43
CA ILE A 58 3.95 2.88 16.85
C ILE A 58 4.90 2.67 15.66
N GLY A 59 4.74 1.59 14.90
CA GLY A 59 5.60 1.31 13.75
C GLY A 59 5.48 2.37 12.66
N THR A 60 4.27 2.90 12.42
CA THR A 60 4.04 3.99 11.48
C THR A 60 4.72 5.29 11.95
N ILE A 61 4.64 5.64 13.25
CA ILE A 61 5.35 6.80 13.82
C ILE A 61 6.87 6.63 13.63
N LEU A 62 7.41 5.47 13.98
CA LEU A 62 8.85 5.19 13.82
C LEU A 62 9.28 5.31 12.35
N THR A 63 8.49 4.79 11.41
CA THR A 63 8.78 4.93 9.97
C THR A 63 8.85 6.40 9.56
N GLY A 64 7.90 7.24 10.00
CA GLY A 64 7.91 8.68 9.72
C GLY A 64 9.10 9.41 10.33
N VAL A 65 9.48 9.07 11.57
CA VAL A 65 10.66 9.61 12.25
C VAL A 65 11.94 9.22 11.51
N PHE A 66 12.10 7.95 11.15
CA PHE A 66 13.27 7.49 10.37
C PHE A 66 13.35 8.18 9.00
N LEU A 67 12.23 8.37 8.32
CA LEU A 67 12.19 9.08 7.05
C LEU A 67 12.75 10.50 7.18
N ILE A 68 12.36 11.23 8.22
CA ILE A 68 12.83 12.60 8.47
C ILE A 68 14.32 12.59 8.83
N ILE A 69 14.74 11.75 9.77
CA ILE A 69 16.13 11.71 10.27
C ILE A 69 17.11 11.29 9.16
N LEU A 70 16.72 10.33 8.33
CA LEU A 70 17.58 9.80 7.27
C LEU A 70 17.59 10.65 6.01
N SER A 71 16.67 11.61 5.86
CA SER A 71 16.55 12.43 4.64
C SER A 71 17.79 13.23 4.25
N PRO A 72 18.64 13.74 5.16
CA PRO A 72 19.88 14.39 4.76
C PRO A 72 20.95 13.43 4.18
N PHE A 73 20.90 12.17 4.59
CA PHE A 73 21.96 11.18 4.33
C PHE A 73 21.66 10.25 3.15
N LEU A 74 20.37 10.02 2.85
CA LEU A 74 19.94 9.05 1.85
C LEU A 74 19.47 9.73 0.57
N THR A 75 19.65 9.07 -0.58
CA THR A 75 19.03 9.50 -1.84
C THR A 75 17.51 9.29 -1.77
N PHE A 76 16.78 9.92 -2.69
CA PHE A 76 15.33 9.81 -2.77
C PHE A 76 14.86 8.34 -2.87
N ALA A 77 15.59 7.54 -3.65
CA ALA A 77 15.36 6.11 -3.81
C ALA A 77 15.37 5.34 -2.49
N TRP A 78 16.40 5.56 -1.68
CA TRP A 78 16.52 4.93 -0.38
C TRP A 78 15.47 5.41 0.61
N LEU A 79 15.04 6.68 0.53
CA LEU A 79 13.94 7.18 1.36
C LEU A 79 12.62 6.48 1.02
N VAL A 80 12.33 6.25 -0.27
CA VAL A 80 11.18 5.46 -0.70
C VAL A 80 11.30 4.02 -0.21
N ALA A 81 12.49 3.41 -0.28
CA ALA A 81 12.72 2.07 0.25
C ALA A 81 12.47 1.99 1.77
N VAL A 82 12.97 2.97 2.55
CA VAL A 82 12.72 3.08 3.99
C VAL A 82 11.21 3.19 4.28
N LEU A 83 10.49 4.00 3.51
CA LEU A 83 9.05 4.15 3.63
C LEU A 83 8.31 2.82 3.38
N LEU A 84 8.59 2.17 2.27
CA LEU A 84 7.90 0.93 1.87
C LEU A 84 8.24 -0.23 2.82
N LEU A 85 9.50 -0.40 3.16
CA LEU A 85 9.93 -1.44 4.10
C LEU A 85 9.40 -1.18 5.51
N GLY A 86 9.42 0.07 5.96
CA GLY A 86 8.90 0.46 7.27
C GLY A 86 7.41 0.19 7.39
N LEU A 87 6.60 0.65 6.43
CA LEU A 87 5.16 0.41 6.43
C LEU A 87 4.81 -1.06 6.22
N GLY A 88 5.55 -1.77 5.34
CA GLY A 88 5.35 -3.19 5.09
C GLY A 88 5.63 -4.04 6.33
N THR A 89 6.77 -3.80 6.99
CA THR A 89 7.14 -4.46 8.25
C THR A 89 6.13 -4.17 9.36
N THR A 90 5.74 -2.91 9.49
CA THR A 90 4.72 -2.47 10.46
C THR A 90 3.39 -3.19 10.25
N THR A 91 2.94 -3.29 8.99
CA THR A 91 1.71 -4.01 8.62
C THR A 91 1.79 -5.48 9.00
N LEU A 92 2.91 -6.14 8.69
CA LEU A 92 3.13 -7.54 9.04
C LEU A 92 3.13 -7.75 10.57
N LEU A 93 3.86 -6.92 11.31
CA LEU A 93 3.92 -7.01 12.78
C LEU A 93 2.55 -6.77 13.43
N ALA A 94 1.77 -5.80 12.93
CA ALA A 94 0.42 -5.54 13.41
C ALA A 94 -0.52 -6.73 13.14
N TYR A 95 -0.41 -7.36 11.96
CA TYR A 95 -1.16 -8.56 11.63
C TYR A 95 -0.82 -9.74 12.56
N LEU A 96 0.49 -10.00 12.79
CA LEU A 96 0.94 -11.06 13.68
C LEU A 96 0.51 -10.81 15.13
N ALA A 97 0.55 -9.55 15.58
CA ALA A 97 0.06 -9.17 16.90
C ALA A 97 -1.46 -9.40 17.05
N ALA A 98 -2.23 -9.07 16.01
CA ALA A 98 -3.68 -9.34 15.99
C ALA A 98 -3.98 -10.84 16.03
N LYS A 99 -3.25 -11.62 15.22
CA LYS A 99 -3.40 -13.08 15.17
C LYS A 99 -3.14 -13.70 16.54
N ARG A 100 -2.02 -13.36 17.16
CA ARG A 100 -1.64 -13.90 18.49
C ARG A 100 -2.70 -13.56 19.56
N GLU A 101 -3.18 -12.32 19.56
CA GLU A 101 -4.20 -11.88 20.55
C GLU A 101 -5.53 -12.59 20.34
N TYR A 102 -5.90 -12.86 19.08
CA TYR A 102 -7.11 -13.61 18.74
C TYR A 102 -7.00 -15.07 19.20
N GLU A 103 -5.89 -15.75 18.89
CA GLU A 103 -5.64 -17.14 19.31
C GLU A 103 -5.65 -17.30 20.83
N LEU A 104 -5.07 -16.34 21.57
CA LEU A 104 -5.13 -16.32 23.04
C LEU A 104 -6.55 -16.12 23.57
N GLY A 105 -7.36 -15.33 22.87
CA GLY A 105 -8.78 -15.12 23.21
C GLY A 105 -9.65 -16.35 22.96
N GLU A 106 -9.38 -17.13 21.90
CA GLU A 106 -10.09 -18.39 21.63
C GLU A 106 -9.83 -19.46 22.70
N LEU A 107 -8.63 -19.47 23.27
CA LEU A 107 -8.29 -20.38 24.37
C LEU A 107 -9.05 -20.04 25.69
N SER A 108 -9.63 -18.85 25.79
CA SER A 108 -10.37 -18.36 26.97
C SER A 108 -11.89 -18.44 26.83
N GLU A 109 -12.45 -19.33 26.01
CA GLU A 109 -13.90 -19.68 25.87
C GLU A 109 -14.84 -18.55 25.39
N GLU A 110 -14.36 -17.38 25.03
CA GLU A 110 -15.24 -16.24 24.70
C GLU A 110 -15.47 -15.96 23.19
N ALA A 111 -15.05 -16.82 22.29
CA ALA A 111 -15.20 -16.56 20.86
C ALA A 111 -16.46 -17.21 20.27
N PRO A 112 -17.49 -16.44 19.85
CA PRO A 112 -18.60 -17.01 19.10
C PRO A 112 -18.09 -17.52 17.75
N LYS A 113 -18.16 -18.83 17.53
CA LYS A 113 -17.91 -19.46 16.23
C LYS A 113 -18.94 -18.98 15.21
N ARG A 114 -18.61 -17.94 14.44
CA ARG A 114 -19.42 -17.55 13.29
C ARG A 114 -19.06 -18.45 12.12
N PRO A 115 -20.00 -19.19 11.53
CA PRO A 115 -19.72 -19.96 10.32
C PRO A 115 -19.33 -19.00 9.20
N GLY A 116 -18.10 -19.13 8.72
CA GLY A 116 -17.57 -18.30 7.63
C GLY A 116 -18.39 -18.52 6.36
N ARG A 117 -19.05 -17.50 5.86
CA ARG A 117 -19.68 -17.51 4.55
C ARG A 117 -18.57 -17.75 3.52
N ARG A 118 -18.65 -18.85 2.78
CA ARG A 118 -17.72 -19.10 1.65
C ARG A 118 -17.99 -18.04 0.58
N ILE A 119 -17.12 -17.06 0.50
CA ILE A 119 -17.16 -16.05 -0.55
C ILE A 119 -16.18 -16.52 -1.64
N GLU A 120 -16.69 -16.70 -2.86
CA GLU A 120 -15.84 -17.03 -4.00
C GLU A 120 -14.99 -15.82 -4.38
N PRO A 121 -13.64 -16.00 -4.49
CA PRO A 121 -12.77 -14.90 -4.87
C PRO A 121 -13.06 -14.46 -6.31
N PRO A 122 -13.02 -13.17 -6.61
CA PRO A 122 -13.26 -12.65 -7.95
C PRO A 122 -12.17 -13.11 -8.92
N ASN A 123 -12.56 -13.33 -10.16
CA ASN A 123 -11.59 -13.59 -11.22
C ASN A 123 -10.86 -12.29 -11.60
N LEU A 124 -9.60 -12.16 -11.19
CA LEU A 124 -8.72 -11.02 -11.47
C LEU A 124 -7.63 -11.37 -12.49
N LYS A 125 -7.71 -12.52 -13.17
CA LYS A 125 -6.67 -13.01 -14.11
C LYS A 125 -6.30 -11.98 -15.17
N ALA A 126 -7.29 -11.29 -15.75
CA ALA A 126 -7.04 -10.28 -16.79
C ALA A 126 -6.16 -9.13 -16.27
N TYR A 127 -6.40 -8.65 -15.06
CA TYR A 127 -5.59 -7.59 -14.45
C TYR A 127 -4.16 -8.06 -14.15
N ILE A 128 -4.00 -9.29 -13.65
CA ILE A 128 -2.70 -9.90 -13.38
C ILE A 128 -1.88 -10.04 -14.67
N VAL A 129 -2.50 -10.56 -15.74
CA VAL A 129 -1.84 -10.71 -17.04
C VAL A 129 -1.43 -9.36 -17.60
N LEU A 130 -2.32 -8.36 -17.55
CA LEU A 130 -2.02 -7.01 -18.06
C LEU A 130 -0.89 -6.33 -17.27
N GLN A 131 -0.87 -6.46 -15.95
CA GLN A 131 0.24 -5.94 -15.13
C GLN A 131 1.56 -6.69 -15.39
N ALA A 132 1.52 -8.00 -15.60
CA ALA A 132 2.70 -8.77 -16.00
C ALA A 132 3.23 -8.33 -17.38
N MET A 133 2.34 -8.01 -18.33
CA MET A 133 2.73 -7.44 -19.63
C MET A 133 3.38 -6.05 -19.43
N PHE A 134 2.80 -5.17 -18.62
CA PHE A 134 3.40 -3.88 -18.29
C PHE A 134 4.77 -4.02 -17.66
N LEU A 135 4.95 -4.96 -16.74
CA LEU A 135 6.27 -5.25 -16.16
C LEU A 135 7.27 -5.72 -17.23
N GLY A 136 6.85 -6.57 -18.17
CA GLY A 136 7.69 -7.01 -19.30
C GLY A 136 8.09 -5.84 -20.21
N ILE A 137 7.14 -4.97 -20.58
CA ILE A 137 7.42 -3.77 -21.39
C ILE A 137 8.35 -2.82 -20.62
N PHE A 138 8.13 -2.62 -19.32
CA PHE A 138 8.99 -1.81 -18.46
C PHE A 138 10.44 -2.33 -18.48
N VAL A 139 10.65 -3.63 -18.30
CA VAL A 139 12.00 -4.23 -18.33
C VAL A 139 12.67 -4.02 -19.69
N LEU A 140 11.95 -4.26 -20.79
CA LEU A 140 12.48 -4.05 -22.14
C LEU A 140 12.83 -2.58 -22.37
N SER A 141 11.97 -1.65 -22.00
CA SER A 141 12.19 -0.21 -22.17
C SER A 141 13.36 0.29 -21.31
N SER A 142 13.47 -0.17 -20.07
CA SER A 142 14.56 0.23 -19.16
C SER A 142 15.92 -0.32 -19.57
N THR A 143 15.96 -1.44 -20.31
CA THR A 143 17.22 -2.00 -20.86
C THR A 143 17.60 -1.40 -22.21
N ALA A 144 16.63 -0.94 -22.99
CA ALA A 144 16.85 -0.34 -24.31
C ALA A 144 17.13 1.17 -24.25
N GLY A 145 16.64 1.86 -23.22
CA GLY A 145 16.78 3.30 -23.03
C GLY A 145 17.87 3.67 -22.03
N ASP A 146 18.23 4.95 -21.99
CA ASP A 146 19.21 5.52 -21.03
C ASP A 146 18.50 5.85 -19.70
N VAL A 147 17.83 4.85 -19.13
CA VAL A 147 17.13 4.99 -17.84
C VAL A 147 18.10 4.71 -16.70
N SER A 148 18.15 5.58 -15.69
CA SER A 148 19.03 5.39 -14.55
C SER A 148 18.73 4.07 -13.82
N ARG A 149 19.78 3.38 -13.37
CA ARG A 149 19.66 2.12 -12.63
C ARG A 149 18.81 2.27 -11.37
N GLU A 150 18.92 3.40 -10.69
CA GLU A 150 18.11 3.69 -9.48
C GLU A 150 16.62 3.78 -9.81
N SER A 151 16.26 4.54 -10.86
CA SER A 151 14.87 4.64 -11.32
C SER A 151 14.31 3.29 -11.73
N THR A 152 15.11 2.48 -12.45
CA THR A 152 14.71 1.13 -12.85
C THR A 152 14.43 0.23 -11.64
N LEU A 153 15.27 0.26 -10.61
CA LEU A 153 15.05 -0.55 -9.41
C LEU A 153 13.82 -0.11 -8.61
N ILE A 154 13.61 1.20 -8.45
CA ILE A 154 12.48 1.73 -7.67
C ILE A 154 11.16 1.45 -8.39
N LEU A 155 11.06 1.85 -9.64
CA LEU A 155 9.83 1.72 -10.41
C LEU A 155 9.52 0.26 -10.73
N GLY A 156 10.53 -0.56 -11.01
CA GLY A 156 10.39 -2.00 -11.17
C GLY A 156 9.92 -2.68 -9.88
N GLY A 157 10.48 -2.30 -8.73
CA GLY A 157 10.03 -2.74 -7.41
C GLY A 157 8.59 -2.33 -7.12
N ALA A 158 8.19 -1.11 -7.48
CA ALA A 158 6.81 -0.64 -7.36
C ALA A 158 5.86 -1.48 -8.24
N LEU A 159 6.20 -1.75 -9.50
CA LEU A 159 5.40 -2.58 -10.38
C LEU A 159 5.22 -4.02 -9.86
N ILE A 160 6.28 -4.61 -9.33
CA ILE A 160 6.23 -5.94 -8.68
C ILE A 160 5.30 -5.90 -7.47
N LEU A 161 5.38 -4.85 -6.65
CA LEU A 161 4.49 -4.68 -5.49
C LEU A 161 3.02 -4.56 -5.91
N LEU A 162 2.71 -3.74 -6.93
CA LEU A 162 1.34 -3.58 -7.45
C LEU A 162 0.79 -4.91 -7.99
N LEU A 163 1.61 -5.67 -8.71
CA LEU A 163 1.27 -7.01 -9.19
C LEU A 163 1.01 -7.98 -8.02
N ALA A 164 1.89 -7.98 -7.02
CA ALA A 164 1.75 -8.81 -5.82
C ALA A 164 0.46 -8.50 -5.05
N LEU A 165 0.10 -7.22 -4.90
CA LEU A 165 -1.15 -6.78 -4.27
C LEU A 165 -2.37 -7.25 -5.07
N THR A 166 -2.32 -7.22 -6.40
CA THR A 166 -3.41 -7.72 -7.26
C THR A 166 -3.55 -9.24 -7.16
N VAL A 167 -2.44 -9.97 -7.15
CA VAL A 167 -2.43 -11.43 -6.92
C VAL A 167 -2.98 -11.76 -5.54
N LEU A 168 -2.58 -11.02 -4.52
CA LEU A 168 -3.07 -11.19 -3.16
C LEU A 168 -4.58 -10.95 -3.08
N ALA A 169 -5.08 -9.87 -3.71
CA ALA A 169 -6.51 -9.57 -3.79
C ALA A 169 -7.35 -10.64 -4.52
N SER A 170 -6.73 -11.51 -5.32
CA SER A 170 -7.39 -12.64 -5.96
C SER A 170 -7.46 -13.91 -5.10
N ARG A 171 -6.80 -13.94 -3.94
CA ARG A 171 -6.69 -15.14 -3.12
C ARG A 171 -7.87 -15.29 -2.15
N PRO A 172 -8.38 -16.54 -1.96
CA PRO A 172 -9.45 -16.80 -0.99
C PRO A 172 -9.13 -16.32 0.42
N LEU A 173 -7.86 -16.37 0.81
CA LEU A 173 -7.37 -15.93 2.11
C LEU A 173 -7.74 -14.46 2.41
N VAL A 174 -7.64 -13.57 1.40
CA VAL A 174 -7.99 -12.15 1.59
C VAL A 174 -9.47 -11.96 1.89
N PHE A 175 -10.35 -12.76 1.23
CA PHE A 175 -11.79 -12.73 1.49
C PHE A 175 -12.16 -13.34 2.85
N GLN A 176 -11.36 -14.28 3.35
CA GLN A 176 -11.50 -14.79 4.72
C GLN A 176 -11.05 -13.75 5.75
N LEU A 177 -9.99 -13.01 5.46
CA LEU A 177 -9.39 -12.00 6.33
C LEU A 177 -10.11 -10.64 6.25
N ALA A 178 -10.73 -10.33 5.13
CA ALA A 178 -11.51 -9.11 4.89
C ALA A 178 -12.88 -9.48 4.29
N PRO A 179 -13.80 -10.05 5.07
CA PRO A 179 -15.06 -10.60 4.57
C PRO A 179 -16.01 -9.56 3.96
N ARG A 180 -15.69 -8.27 4.11
CA ARG A 180 -16.44 -7.14 3.57
C ARG A 180 -15.90 -6.65 2.22
N PHE A 181 -14.75 -7.17 1.80
CA PHE A 181 -14.15 -6.82 0.51
C PHE A 181 -14.89 -7.54 -0.61
N SER A 182 -15.91 -6.90 -1.20
CA SER A 182 -16.73 -7.50 -2.25
C SER A 182 -15.95 -7.75 -3.53
N GLY A 183 -16.42 -8.67 -4.38
CA GLY A 183 -15.81 -8.94 -5.68
C GLY A 183 -15.80 -7.71 -6.63
N ILE A 184 -16.75 -6.78 -6.46
CA ILE A 184 -16.78 -5.51 -7.20
C ILE A 184 -15.65 -4.61 -6.74
N MET A 185 -15.41 -4.52 -5.43
CA MET A 185 -14.32 -3.73 -4.85
C MET A 185 -12.96 -4.28 -5.25
N ALA A 186 -12.78 -5.61 -5.23
CA ALA A 186 -11.56 -6.25 -5.69
C ALA A 186 -11.24 -5.92 -7.16
N ARG A 187 -12.26 -5.92 -8.04
CA ARG A 187 -12.08 -5.52 -9.45
C ARG A 187 -11.72 -4.05 -9.60
N LYS A 188 -12.38 -3.15 -8.87
CA LYS A 188 -12.05 -1.71 -8.88
C LYS A 188 -10.64 -1.46 -8.37
N PHE A 189 -10.26 -2.12 -7.27
CA PHE A 189 -8.92 -2.06 -6.71
C PHE A 189 -7.87 -2.55 -7.72
N ALA A 190 -8.05 -3.75 -8.27
CA ALA A 190 -7.15 -4.29 -9.30
C ALA A 190 -7.06 -3.39 -10.54
N GLY A 191 -8.19 -2.82 -10.98
CA GLY A 191 -8.24 -1.85 -12.09
C GLY A 191 -7.42 -0.59 -11.81
N ALA A 192 -7.54 -0.02 -10.62
CA ALA A 192 -6.75 1.14 -10.22
C ALA A 192 -5.24 0.82 -10.19
N LEU A 193 -4.84 -0.32 -9.60
CA LEU A 193 -3.43 -0.74 -9.59
C LEU A 193 -2.90 -1.00 -11.01
N THR A 194 -3.72 -1.56 -11.90
CA THR A 194 -3.36 -1.78 -13.30
C THR A 194 -3.17 -0.46 -14.05
N LEU A 195 -4.02 0.53 -13.80
CA LEU A 195 -3.87 1.87 -14.39
C LEU A 195 -2.55 2.52 -13.96
N VAL A 196 -2.20 2.46 -12.67
CA VAL A 196 -0.91 2.98 -12.18
C VAL A 196 0.26 2.24 -12.81
N SER A 197 0.18 0.90 -12.94
CA SER A 197 1.21 0.12 -13.61
C SER A 197 1.39 0.54 -15.07
N GLY A 198 0.28 0.80 -15.78
CA GLY A 198 0.30 1.29 -17.16
C GLY A 198 0.94 2.68 -17.28
N LEU A 199 0.62 3.61 -16.37
CA LEU A 199 1.19 4.96 -16.35
C LEU A 199 2.71 4.93 -16.14
N ILE A 200 3.19 4.18 -15.14
CA ILE A 200 4.64 4.00 -14.87
C ILE A 200 5.34 3.40 -16.09
N THR A 201 4.75 2.37 -16.68
CA THR A 201 5.35 1.71 -17.85
C THR A 201 5.38 2.63 -19.07
N ALA A 202 4.30 3.38 -19.31
CA ALA A 202 4.23 4.34 -20.42
C ALA A 202 5.27 5.46 -20.27
N GLU A 203 5.48 5.99 -19.07
CA GLU A 203 6.49 7.00 -18.79
C GLU A 203 7.90 6.50 -19.16
N ILE A 204 8.27 5.32 -18.70
CA ILE A 204 9.59 4.73 -18.99
C ILE A 204 9.73 4.37 -20.48
N ALA A 205 8.69 3.86 -21.11
CA ALA A 205 8.72 3.54 -22.54
C ALA A 205 8.89 4.80 -23.41
N LEU A 206 8.21 5.90 -23.06
CA LEU A 206 8.37 7.18 -23.75
C LEU A 206 9.78 7.76 -23.57
N THR A 207 10.31 7.70 -22.35
CA THR A 207 11.70 8.13 -22.07
C THR A 207 12.70 7.29 -22.86
N ALA A 208 12.51 5.98 -22.96
CA ALA A 208 13.37 5.09 -23.73
C ALA A 208 13.32 5.38 -25.25
N LEU A 209 12.22 5.94 -25.74
CA LEU A 209 12.06 6.42 -27.12
C LEU A 209 12.64 7.83 -27.35
N GLY A 210 13.28 8.42 -26.35
CA GLY A 210 13.87 9.77 -26.43
C GLY A 210 12.87 10.90 -26.22
N TYR A 211 11.66 10.58 -25.76
CA TYR A 211 10.67 11.60 -25.42
C TYR A 211 10.88 12.06 -23.98
N GLU A 212 11.39 13.27 -23.82
CA GLU A 212 11.48 13.90 -22.50
C GLU A 212 10.13 14.54 -22.14
N PRO A 213 9.46 14.09 -21.08
CA PRO A 213 8.26 14.75 -20.62
C PRO A 213 8.62 16.18 -20.20
N GLY A 214 7.97 17.17 -20.81
CA GLY A 214 8.15 18.55 -20.40
C GLY A 214 7.81 18.76 -18.91
N PRO A 215 8.12 19.94 -18.33
CA PRO A 215 7.93 20.20 -16.89
C PRO A 215 6.53 19.85 -16.36
N LEU A 216 5.52 20.07 -17.19
CA LEU A 216 4.12 19.70 -16.88
C LEU A 216 3.94 18.18 -16.82
N GLY A 217 4.52 17.42 -17.73
CA GLY A 217 4.42 15.95 -17.75
C GLY A 217 5.11 15.32 -16.54
N ALA A 218 6.29 15.83 -16.17
CA ALA A 218 7.05 15.38 -15.02
C ALA A 218 6.30 15.57 -13.67
N VAL A 219 5.35 16.51 -13.60
CA VAL A 219 4.53 16.74 -12.41
C VAL A 219 3.18 16.02 -12.49
N LEU A 220 2.53 16.04 -13.66
CA LEU A 220 1.17 15.49 -13.80
C LEU A 220 1.12 13.97 -13.65
N LEU A 221 2.08 13.23 -14.21
CA LEU A 221 2.07 11.77 -14.14
C LEU A 221 2.18 11.24 -12.69
N PRO A 222 3.12 11.70 -11.86
CA PRO A 222 3.16 11.34 -10.44
C PRO A 222 1.90 11.76 -9.68
N VAL A 223 1.35 12.95 -9.94
CA VAL A 223 0.12 13.44 -9.27
C VAL A 223 -1.09 12.56 -9.64
N ILE A 224 -1.26 12.22 -10.91
CA ILE A 224 -2.34 11.33 -11.36
C ILE A 224 -2.16 9.93 -10.74
N SER A 225 -0.93 9.38 -10.78
CA SER A 225 -0.63 8.08 -10.19
C SER A 225 -0.94 8.05 -8.68
N LEU A 226 -0.55 9.11 -7.97
CA LEU A 226 -0.85 9.26 -6.55
C LEU A 226 -2.36 9.35 -6.29
N GLY A 227 -3.09 10.13 -7.09
CA GLY A 227 -4.56 10.23 -7.02
C GLY A 227 -5.25 8.88 -7.23
N VAL A 228 -4.78 8.08 -8.19
CA VAL A 228 -5.31 6.73 -8.45
C VAL A 228 -4.97 5.77 -7.31
N ILE A 229 -3.78 5.87 -6.71
CA ILE A 229 -3.42 5.08 -5.52
C ILE A 229 -4.31 5.44 -4.33
N PHE A 230 -4.54 6.73 -4.08
CA PHE A 230 -5.49 7.17 -3.04
C PHE A 230 -6.91 6.68 -3.31
N TYR A 231 -7.36 6.70 -4.56
CA TYR A 231 -8.65 6.14 -4.95
C TYR A 231 -8.72 4.62 -4.69
N ALA A 232 -7.66 3.86 -5.02
CA ALA A 232 -7.58 2.43 -4.72
C ALA A 232 -7.63 2.18 -3.20
N ALA A 233 -6.87 2.95 -2.41
CA ALA A 233 -6.89 2.89 -0.96
C ALA A 233 -8.28 3.24 -0.40
N PHE A 234 -8.94 4.27 -0.94
CA PHE A 234 -10.30 4.66 -0.56
C PHE A 234 -11.32 3.54 -0.84
N ILE A 235 -11.24 2.85 -2.00
CA ILE A 235 -12.10 1.71 -2.30
C ILE A 235 -11.87 0.57 -1.31
N ALA A 236 -10.61 0.26 -1.02
CA ALA A 236 -10.27 -0.78 -0.05
C ALA A 236 -10.80 -0.43 1.36
N LEU A 237 -10.72 0.84 1.75
CA LEU A 237 -11.25 1.35 3.01
C LEU A 237 -12.79 1.38 3.03
N ARG A 238 -13.44 1.79 1.93
CA ARG A 238 -14.90 1.84 1.84
C ARG A 238 -15.53 0.46 1.95
N GLY A 239 -14.87 -0.58 1.42
CA GLY A 239 -15.29 -1.96 1.62
C GLY A 239 -15.33 -2.40 3.07
N ALA A 240 -14.54 -1.75 3.93
CA ALA A 240 -14.60 -1.95 5.38
C ALA A 240 -15.74 -1.13 6.05
N TYR A 241 -16.34 -0.17 5.33
CA TYR A 241 -17.22 0.86 5.91
C TYR A 241 -18.73 0.59 5.72
N GLU A 242 -19.16 0.08 4.56
CA GLU A 242 -20.58 0.10 4.15
C GLU A 242 -21.52 -0.85 4.91
N GLU A 243 -21.03 -1.77 5.74
CA GLU A 243 -21.88 -2.71 6.49
C GLU A 243 -22.02 -2.42 7.98
N GLY A 244 -21.50 -1.30 8.48
CA GLY A 244 -21.64 -0.88 9.88
C GLY A 244 -22.97 -0.19 10.20
N TYR A 245 -23.82 0.09 9.19
CA TYR A 245 -25.06 0.86 9.31
C TYR A 245 -26.31 0.14 8.73
N ARG A 246 -26.41 -1.17 8.93
CA ARG A 246 -27.69 -1.87 8.76
C ARG A 246 -27.96 -2.79 9.94
#